data_c88a12f4f7c356eb02bef44e257c91db
#
_entry.id   c88a12f4f7c356eb02bef44e257c91db
#
_cell.length_a   1.000
_cell.length_b   1.000
_cell.length_c   1.000
_cell.angle_alpha   90.00
_cell.angle_beta   90.00
_cell.angle_gamma   90.00
#
_symmetry.space_group_name_H-M   'P 1'
#
loop_
_entity.id
_entity.type
_entity.pdbx_description
1 polymer ?
#
loop_
_entity_poly.entity_id
_entity_poly.type
_entity_poly.pdbx_seq_one_letter_code
_entity_poly.pdbx_strand_id
1 'polypeptide(L)'
;ELKAQASRFLKAFLDVDIAPQGCIPTVGSMQGSFTTFLLCSQLDPAKRKILFIDPGFPVQRSQVRILGIPSESFDIYDYRDEKLGPKIESFLAAGDVAAIVYSNPNNPAWICLTEDELRTIGELATRYDAIVIEDLAYLCMDFRKPLGRPFEAPYQTSVARYTKNYILLVSGSKIFSYAGQRIAVAAISDTLFRREYPALRRRYNIGRLGDAYVLVFLYAASSGTSHSAQHALAAMFRAAADGELDFVGEASEYARRARLTKKTFLRHGFRIVYDKDRGEQVSDGFFYTVGYGAMTSAELLSELLLYGVCAISLTSTGSRQHGIRVCVSQMNRPEQFEMLEERLRVFAENHK
;
A
#
# COMPACT_ATOMS: atom_id res chain seq x y z
N GLU A 1 -4.37 17.39 17.69
CA GLU A 1 -3.99 16.13 18.37
C GLU A 1 -3.54 15.07 17.37
N LEU A 2 -4.35 14.67 16.38
CA LEU A 2 -4.00 13.58 15.43
C LEU A 2 -2.64 13.79 14.75
N LYS A 3 -2.35 15.00 14.27
CA LYS A 3 -1.07 15.31 13.61
C LYS A 3 0.15 15.01 14.48
N ALA A 4 0.08 15.39 15.77
CA ALA A 4 1.18 15.15 16.72
C ALA A 4 1.33 13.65 17.04
N GLN A 5 0.21 12.93 17.22
CA GLN A 5 0.27 11.50 17.49
C GLN A 5 0.70 10.70 16.24
N ALA A 6 0.32 11.12 15.04
CA ALA A 6 0.80 10.52 13.80
C ALA A 6 2.32 10.70 13.62
N SER A 7 2.84 11.91 13.87
CA SER A 7 4.28 12.20 13.86
C SER A 7 5.03 11.26 14.83
N ARG A 8 4.55 11.14 16.06
CA ARG A 8 5.13 10.25 17.09
C ARG A 8 5.03 8.77 16.71
N PHE A 9 3.91 8.35 16.15
CA PHE A 9 3.71 6.97 15.69
C PHE A 9 4.67 6.60 14.55
N LEU A 10 4.88 7.49 13.58
CA LEU A 10 5.85 7.29 12.51
C LEU A 10 7.27 7.19 13.04
N LYS A 11 7.63 8.01 14.04
CA LYS A 11 8.92 7.88 14.72
C LYS A 11 9.04 6.53 15.44
N ALA A 12 7.99 6.11 16.13
CA ALA A 12 7.99 4.88 16.94
C ALA A 12 8.16 3.60 16.10
N PHE A 13 7.61 3.53 14.88
CA PHE A 13 7.57 2.28 14.10
C PHE A 13 8.36 2.30 12.79
N LEU A 14 8.73 3.48 12.28
CA LEU A 14 9.55 3.64 11.07
C LEU A 14 10.91 4.28 11.34
N ASP A 15 11.11 4.85 12.53
CA ASP A 15 12.24 5.73 12.87
C ASP A 15 12.40 6.89 11.87
N VAL A 16 11.28 7.52 11.52
CA VAL A 16 11.21 8.66 10.58
C VAL A 16 10.70 9.90 11.30
N ASP A 17 11.44 11.00 11.18
CA ASP A 17 11.06 12.30 11.71
C ASP A 17 10.26 13.09 10.67
N ILE A 18 9.01 13.42 11.00
CA ILE A 18 8.12 14.28 10.23
C ILE A 18 7.44 15.24 11.21
N ALA A 19 7.53 16.54 10.95
CA ALA A 19 6.85 17.51 11.79
C ALA A 19 5.31 17.30 11.75
N PRO A 20 4.59 17.54 12.85
CA PRO A 20 3.14 17.34 12.91
C PRO A 20 2.36 18.05 11.79
N GLN A 21 2.83 19.20 11.31
CA GLN A 21 2.20 19.91 10.19
C GLN A 21 2.18 19.10 8.89
N GLY A 22 3.19 18.25 8.65
CA GLY A 22 3.27 17.36 7.50
C GLY A 22 2.35 16.13 7.59
N CYS A 23 1.80 15.82 8.77
CA CYS A 23 0.87 14.73 9.00
C CYS A 23 -0.58 15.19 8.76
N ILE A 24 -1.11 15.01 7.57
CA ILE A 24 -2.38 15.60 7.14
C ILE A 24 -3.50 14.55 7.18
N PRO A 25 -4.58 14.75 7.97
CA PRO A 25 -5.73 13.86 7.99
C PRO A 25 -6.43 13.79 6.63
N THR A 26 -6.81 12.59 6.19
CA THR A 26 -7.55 12.33 4.95
C THR A 26 -8.71 11.38 5.19
N VAL A 27 -9.74 11.40 4.33
CA VAL A 27 -10.90 10.50 4.37
C VAL A 27 -10.46 9.11 3.86
N GLY A 28 -9.71 8.41 4.70
CA GLY A 28 -8.99 7.18 4.36
C GLY A 28 -7.83 7.45 3.38
N SER A 29 -6.94 6.47 3.21
CA SER A 29 -5.86 6.54 2.20
C SER A 29 -6.38 6.64 0.77
N MET A 30 -7.66 6.33 0.53
CA MET A 30 -8.33 6.53 -0.74
C MET A 30 -8.37 7.99 -1.18
N GLN A 31 -8.80 8.91 -0.31
CA GLN A 31 -8.71 10.33 -0.59
C GLN A 31 -7.25 10.78 -0.62
N GLY A 32 -6.43 10.27 0.30
CA GLY A 32 -4.99 10.56 0.32
C GLY A 32 -4.32 10.29 -1.02
N SER A 33 -4.49 9.09 -1.58
CA SER A 33 -3.91 8.73 -2.89
C SER A 33 -4.50 9.57 -4.04
N PHE A 34 -5.83 9.72 -4.08
CA PHE A 34 -6.51 10.52 -5.12
C PHE A 34 -5.99 11.96 -5.17
N THR A 35 -5.94 12.60 -4.00
CA THR A 35 -5.47 13.98 -3.87
C THR A 35 -3.97 14.09 -4.19
N THR A 36 -3.17 13.10 -3.77
CA THR A 36 -1.73 13.08 -4.05
C THR A 36 -1.46 12.91 -5.55
N PHE A 37 -2.15 12.02 -6.24
CA PHE A 37 -2.00 11.87 -7.70
C PHE A 37 -2.37 13.16 -8.44
N LEU A 38 -3.49 13.77 -8.08
CA LEU A 38 -3.92 15.03 -8.65
C LEU A 38 -2.89 16.13 -8.44
N LEU A 39 -2.37 16.27 -7.22
CA LEU A 39 -1.34 17.25 -6.90
C LEU A 39 -0.06 17.00 -7.70
N CYS A 40 0.49 15.77 -7.64
CA CYS A 40 1.76 15.41 -8.31
C CYS A 40 1.70 15.69 -9.81
N SER A 41 0.56 15.44 -10.47
CA SER A 41 0.38 15.71 -11.90
C SER A 41 0.36 17.20 -12.27
N GLN A 42 0.39 18.10 -11.28
CA GLN A 42 0.29 19.55 -11.49
C GLN A 42 1.50 20.34 -10.98
N LEU A 43 2.50 19.67 -10.40
CA LEU A 43 3.69 20.30 -9.86
C LEU A 43 4.63 20.83 -10.95
N ASP A 44 4.76 20.05 -12.02
CA ASP A 44 5.58 20.38 -13.19
C ASP A 44 4.82 19.98 -14.46
N PRO A 45 4.59 20.93 -15.42
CA PRO A 45 3.90 20.61 -16.68
C PRO A 45 4.58 19.53 -17.52
N ALA A 46 5.89 19.36 -17.39
CA ALA A 46 6.66 18.32 -18.07
C ALA A 46 6.53 16.94 -17.42
N LYS A 47 6.22 16.90 -16.12
CA LYS A 47 6.16 15.67 -15.32
C LYS A 47 4.73 15.40 -14.84
N ARG A 48 4.01 14.56 -15.56
CA ARG A 48 2.62 14.26 -15.21
C ARG A 48 2.33 12.78 -15.01
N LYS A 49 3.25 11.90 -15.41
CA LYS A 49 3.06 10.45 -15.39
C LYS A 49 3.22 9.89 -13.98
N ILE A 50 2.39 8.92 -13.63
CA ILE A 50 2.53 8.10 -12.41
C ILE A 50 3.10 6.74 -12.80
N LEU A 51 4.21 6.35 -12.19
CA LEU A 51 4.80 5.03 -12.33
C LEU A 51 4.32 4.11 -11.21
N PHE A 52 3.63 3.02 -11.55
CA PHE A 52 3.22 1.98 -10.61
C PHE A 52 4.25 0.87 -10.54
N ILE A 53 4.69 0.53 -9.34
CA ILE A 53 5.39 -0.72 -9.06
C ILE A 53 4.33 -1.75 -8.69
N ASP A 54 3.97 -2.60 -9.65
CA ASP A 54 2.91 -3.59 -9.55
C ASP A 54 3.40 -4.94 -8.98
N PRO A 55 2.48 -5.82 -8.58
CA PRO A 55 1.04 -5.59 -8.51
C PRO A 55 0.69 -4.58 -7.42
N GLY A 56 -0.43 -3.89 -7.56
CA GLY A 56 -0.82 -2.80 -6.66
C GLY A 56 -2.31 -2.78 -6.33
N PHE A 57 -2.72 -1.81 -5.51
CA PHE A 57 -4.11 -1.65 -5.14
C PHE A 57 -4.93 -1.16 -6.35
N PRO A 58 -5.95 -1.95 -6.83
CA PRO A 58 -6.64 -1.67 -8.09
C PRO A 58 -7.27 -0.29 -8.18
N VAL A 59 -7.73 0.24 -7.04
CA VAL A 59 -8.44 1.52 -7.00
C VAL A 59 -7.51 2.70 -7.34
N GLN A 60 -6.23 2.63 -6.99
CA GLN A 60 -5.26 3.67 -7.35
C GLN A 60 -5.12 3.81 -8.87
N ARG A 61 -5.18 2.71 -9.62
CA ARG A 61 -5.21 2.72 -11.09
C ARG A 61 -6.50 3.37 -11.64
N SER A 62 -7.63 3.06 -11.01
CA SER A 62 -8.90 3.70 -11.37
C SER A 62 -8.86 5.21 -11.08
N GLN A 63 -8.22 5.63 -10.00
CA GLN A 63 -8.07 7.05 -9.65
C GLN A 63 -7.30 7.83 -10.73
N VAL A 64 -6.14 7.34 -11.17
CA VAL A 64 -5.36 8.03 -12.21
C VAL A 64 -6.10 8.05 -13.54
N ARG A 65 -6.87 6.99 -13.86
CA ARG A 65 -7.74 6.96 -15.06
C ARG A 65 -8.85 8.01 -14.98
N ILE A 66 -9.55 8.10 -13.85
CA ILE A 66 -10.60 9.11 -13.62
C ILE A 66 -10.04 10.52 -13.73
N LEU A 67 -8.83 10.75 -13.22
CA LEU A 67 -8.15 12.03 -13.27
C LEU A 67 -7.55 12.37 -14.64
N GLY A 68 -7.56 11.45 -15.62
CA GLY A 68 -6.91 11.62 -16.91
C GLY A 68 -5.39 11.77 -16.81
N ILE A 69 -4.78 11.15 -15.79
CA ILE A 69 -3.34 11.20 -15.57
C ILE A 69 -2.68 10.02 -16.30
N PRO A 70 -1.65 10.25 -17.14
CA PRO A 70 -0.92 9.18 -17.78
C PRO A 70 -0.20 8.33 -16.75
N SER A 71 -0.14 7.01 -16.97
CA SER A 71 0.54 6.08 -16.08
C SER A 71 1.23 4.96 -16.83
N GLU A 72 2.34 4.50 -16.28
CA GLU A 72 3.07 3.31 -16.68
C GLU A 72 3.25 2.38 -15.50
N SER A 73 3.65 1.14 -15.77
CA SER A 73 3.86 0.17 -14.70
C SER A 73 4.75 -1.00 -15.12
N PHE A 74 5.28 -1.67 -14.12
CA PHE A 74 5.94 -2.96 -14.28
C PHE A 74 5.64 -3.87 -13.08
N ASP A 75 5.65 -5.19 -13.29
CA ASP A 75 5.49 -6.17 -12.21
C ASP A 75 6.85 -6.37 -11.53
N ILE A 76 6.92 -6.08 -10.23
CA ILE A 76 8.16 -6.12 -9.45
C ILE A 76 8.71 -7.54 -9.30
N TYR A 77 7.87 -8.57 -9.46
CA TYR A 77 8.27 -9.96 -9.23
C TYR A 77 9.46 -10.38 -10.09
N ASP A 78 9.55 -9.81 -11.31
CA ASP A 78 10.62 -10.10 -12.27
C ASP A 78 11.85 -9.18 -12.08
N TYR A 79 11.74 -8.14 -11.24
CA TYR A 79 12.73 -7.06 -11.12
C TYR A 79 13.11 -6.79 -9.67
N ARG A 80 13.48 -7.83 -8.92
CA ARG A 80 13.98 -7.69 -7.54
C ARG A 80 15.49 -7.43 -7.53
N ASP A 81 15.98 -6.96 -6.38
CA ASP A 81 17.41 -6.70 -6.11
C ASP A 81 18.06 -5.76 -7.14
N GLU A 82 19.19 -6.15 -7.70
CA GLU A 82 19.96 -5.37 -8.69
C GLU A 82 19.21 -5.04 -9.99
N LYS A 83 18.15 -5.79 -10.30
CA LYS A 83 17.31 -5.51 -11.48
C LYS A 83 16.35 -4.35 -11.28
N LEU A 84 16.04 -3.99 -10.03
CA LEU A 84 15.03 -2.98 -9.71
C LEU A 84 15.47 -1.58 -10.16
N GLY A 85 16.72 -1.22 -9.85
CA GLY A 85 17.28 0.10 -10.19
C GLY A 85 17.21 0.40 -11.69
N PRO A 86 17.86 -0.43 -12.55
CA PRO A 86 17.79 -0.24 -14.00
C PRO A 86 16.37 -0.22 -14.55
N LYS A 87 15.45 -1.02 -13.96
CA LYS A 87 14.06 -1.05 -14.40
C LYS A 87 13.34 0.25 -14.10
N ILE A 88 13.45 0.80 -12.89
CA ILE A 88 12.86 2.10 -12.53
C ILE A 88 13.49 3.21 -13.37
N GLU A 89 14.80 3.22 -13.50
CA GLU A 89 15.53 4.24 -14.24
C GLU A 89 15.13 4.29 -15.72
N SER A 90 14.78 3.13 -16.33
CA SER A 90 14.31 3.08 -17.72
C SER A 90 13.01 3.88 -17.95
N PHE A 91 12.20 4.10 -16.90
CA PHE A 91 11.02 4.98 -16.97
C PHE A 91 11.35 6.43 -16.62
N LEU A 92 12.19 6.63 -15.59
CA LEU A 92 12.52 7.97 -15.11
C LEU A 92 13.37 8.77 -16.10
N ALA A 93 14.17 8.10 -16.91
CA ALA A 93 15.03 8.73 -17.92
C ALA A 93 14.26 9.51 -18.98
N ALA A 94 12.99 9.22 -19.21
CA ALA A 94 12.11 9.98 -20.10
C ALA A 94 11.83 11.40 -19.56
N GLY A 95 12.03 11.65 -18.27
CA GLY A 95 11.88 12.96 -17.64
C GLY A 95 10.43 13.41 -17.40
N ASP A 96 9.43 12.56 -17.62
CA ASP A 96 7.99 12.87 -17.55
C ASP A 96 7.26 12.24 -16.34
N VAL A 97 7.96 11.48 -15.51
CA VAL A 97 7.40 10.84 -14.32
C VAL A 97 7.36 11.82 -13.14
N ALA A 98 6.15 12.10 -12.66
CA ALA A 98 5.92 12.94 -11.47
C ALA A 98 6.06 12.17 -10.17
N ALA A 99 5.56 10.92 -10.13
CA ALA A 99 5.61 10.12 -8.92
C ALA A 99 5.72 8.63 -9.22
N ILE A 100 6.29 7.91 -8.24
CA ILE A 100 6.35 6.45 -8.17
C ILE A 100 5.42 6.01 -7.04
N VAL A 101 4.60 4.97 -7.24
CA VAL A 101 3.68 4.48 -6.22
C VAL A 101 3.78 2.96 -6.04
N TYR A 102 3.76 2.51 -4.79
CA TYR A 102 3.71 1.10 -4.39
C TYR A 102 3.15 0.98 -2.97
N SER A 103 2.82 -0.25 -2.53
CA SER A 103 2.50 -0.56 -1.13
C SER A 103 3.53 -1.49 -0.50
N ASN A 104 3.80 -1.31 0.81
CA ASN A 104 4.80 -2.08 1.55
C ASN A 104 4.34 -2.34 3.01
N PRO A 105 3.99 -3.59 3.42
CA PRO A 105 3.83 -4.79 2.57
C PRO A 105 2.88 -4.62 1.41
N ASN A 106 3.10 -5.41 0.35
CA ASN A 106 2.40 -5.24 -0.91
C ASN A 106 0.97 -5.83 -0.88
N ASN A 107 0.04 -5.14 -1.48
CA ASN A 107 -1.29 -5.65 -1.83
C ASN A 107 -1.37 -5.80 -3.35
N PRO A 108 -1.48 -7.02 -3.91
CA PRO A 108 -1.96 -8.26 -3.31
C PRO A 108 -0.90 -9.30 -2.95
N ALA A 109 0.34 -9.11 -3.39
CA ALA A 109 1.37 -10.16 -3.39
C ALA A 109 1.96 -10.46 -2.01
N TRP A 110 1.83 -9.53 -1.06
CA TRP A 110 2.46 -9.57 0.26
C TRP A 110 3.99 -9.54 0.24
N ILE A 111 4.58 -9.11 -0.88
CA ILE A 111 6.02 -8.83 -1.00
C ILE A 111 6.37 -7.66 -0.07
N CYS A 112 7.49 -7.77 0.64
CA CYS A 112 8.05 -6.70 1.45
C CYS A 112 9.35 -6.21 0.80
N LEU A 113 9.42 -4.91 0.48
CA LEU A 113 10.62 -4.32 -0.08
C LEU A 113 11.74 -4.29 0.96
N THR A 114 12.95 -4.61 0.52
CA THR A 114 14.13 -4.58 1.37
C THR A 114 14.66 -3.18 1.55
N GLU A 115 15.56 -3.03 2.49
CA GLU A 115 16.25 -1.76 2.74
C GLU A 115 17.02 -1.27 1.51
N ASP A 116 17.72 -2.17 0.80
CA ASP A 116 18.49 -1.83 -0.41
C ASP A 116 17.57 -1.47 -1.59
N GLU A 117 16.44 -2.15 -1.75
CA GLU A 117 15.44 -1.81 -2.76
C GLU A 117 14.82 -0.44 -2.49
N LEU A 118 14.47 -0.14 -1.23
CA LEU A 118 13.95 1.18 -0.85
C LEU A 118 14.99 2.29 -0.98
N ARG A 119 16.25 1.99 -0.68
CA ARG A 119 17.37 2.91 -0.94
C ARG A 119 17.50 3.24 -2.42
N THR A 120 17.48 2.22 -3.27
CA THR A 120 17.53 2.37 -4.73
C THR A 120 16.36 3.23 -5.25
N ILE A 121 15.14 2.97 -4.77
CA ILE A 121 13.97 3.79 -5.13
C ILE A 121 14.15 5.23 -4.67
N GLY A 122 14.62 5.45 -3.43
CA GLY A 122 14.80 6.78 -2.86
C GLY A 122 15.89 7.60 -3.56
N GLU A 123 17.02 6.97 -3.90
CA GLU A 123 18.12 7.61 -4.62
C GLU A 123 17.71 8.01 -6.04
N LEU A 124 17.02 7.11 -6.76
CA LEU A 124 16.49 7.41 -8.10
C LEU A 124 15.41 8.49 -8.03
N ALA A 125 14.50 8.44 -7.08
CA ALA A 125 13.50 9.49 -6.89
C ALA A 125 14.13 10.86 -6.61
N THR A 126 15.23 10.90 -5.87
CA THR A 126 15.98 12.12 -5.60
C THR A 126 16.69 12.62 -6.87
N ARG A 127 17.38 11.73 -7.58
CA ARG A 127 18.14 12.05 -8.81
C ARG A 127 17.25 12.61 -9.92
N TYR A 128 16.08 11.99 -10.12
CA TYR A 128 15.13 12.36 -11.17
C TYR A 128 14.05 13.33 -10.70
N ASP A 129 14.13 13.81 -9.47
CA ASP A 129 13.12 14.70 -8.87
C ASP A 129 11.68 14.17 -9.04
N ALA A 130 11.47 12.90 -8.72
CA ALA A 130 10.17 12.25 -8.64
C ALA A 130 9.73 12.13 -7.18
N ILE A 131 8.42 12.12 -6.93
CA ILE A 131 7.87 11.91 -5.58
C ILE A 131 7.57 10.41 -5.38
N VAL A 132 7.97 9.84 -4.25
CA VAL A 132 7.58 8.47 -3.89
C VAL A 132 6.33 8.50 -3.03
N ILE A 133 5.29 7.80 -3.48
CA ILE A 133 4.05 7.58 -2.75
C ILE A 133 4.11 6.16 -2.20
N GLU A 134 4.43 6.02 -0.91
CA GLU A 134 4.50 4.73 -0.24
C GLU A 134 3.20 4.48 0.53
N ASP A 135 2.41 3.49 0.09
CA ASP A 135 1.16 3.11 0.75
C ASP A 135 1.45 2.10 1.86
N LEU A 136 1.36 2.56 3.10
CA LEU A 136 1.63 1.83 4.32
C LEU A 136 0.34 1.34 5.01
N ALA A 137 -0.68 0.98 4.23
CA ALA A 137 -1.93 0.46 4.77
C ALA A 137 -1.75 -0.81 5.63
N TYR A 138 -0.67 -1.56 5.42
CA TYR A 138 -0.31 -2.78 6.13
C TYR A 138 0.98 -2.62 6.96
N LEU A 139 1.20 -1.42 7.50
CA LEU A 139 2.38 -1.06 8.29
C LEU A 139 2.62 -2.09 9.40
N CYS A 140 3.88 -2.52 9.54
CA CYS A 140 4.37 -3.54 10.49
C CYS A 140 3.78 -4.95 10.33
N MET A 141 3.13 -5.27 9.22
CA MET A 141 2.55 -6.60 8.99
C MET A 141 3.47 -7.55 8.19
N ASP A 142 4.79 -7.35 8.22
CA ASP A 142 5.73 -8.42 7.87
C ASP A 142 5.99 -9.29 9.12
N PHE A 143 5.12 -10.26 9.33
CA PHE A 143 5.15 -11.13 10.53
C PHE A 143 6.34 -12.10 10.59
N ARG A 144 7.30 -12.00 9.67
CA ARG A 144 8.62 -12.65 9.77
C ARG A 144 9.55 -11.90 10.72
N LYS A 145 9.24 -10.64 11.03
CA LYS A 145 10.06 -9.73 11.83
C LYS A 145 9.29 -9.23 13.06
N PRO A 146 9.93 -9.01 14.20
CA PRO A 146 9.29 -8.48 15.40
C PRO A 146 9.15 -6.94 15.35
N LEU A 147 8.27 -6.44 14.48
CA LEU A 147 8.09 -5.01 14.19
C LEU A 147 7.16 -4.26 15.16
N GLY A 148 6.65 -4.93 16.21
CA GLY A 148 5.61 -4.39 17.09
C GLY A 148 6.12 -3.54 18.27
N ARG A 149 7.43 -3.35 18.44
CA ARG A 149 7.99 -2.61 19.57
C ARG A 149 8.20 -1.14 19.23
N PRO A 150 7.48 -0.21 19.88
CA PRO A 150 7.65 1.22 19.61
C PRO A 150 9.04 1.71 20.04
N PHE A 151 9.69 2.52 19.22
CA PHE A 151 11.01 3.12 19.44
C PHE A 151 12.17 2.13 19.59
N GLU A 152 11.97 0.87 19.24
CA GLU A 152 12.99 -0.19 19.29
C GLU A 152 13.15 -0.84 17.90
N ALA A 153 14.40 -1.08 17.52
CA ALA A 153 14.70 -1.85 16.32
C ALA A 153 14.31 -3.35 16.51
N PRO A 154 13.92 -4.06 15.46
CA PRO A 154 13.87 -3.59 14.07
C PRO A 154 12.63 -2.74 13.79
N TYR A 155 12.80 -1.69 13.00
CA TYR A 155 11.71 -0.90 12.47
C TYR A 155 11.24 -1.43 11.11
N GLN A 156 10.00 -1.15 10.72
CA GLN A 156 9.64 -1.36 9.33
C GLN A 156 10.46 -0.43 8.44
N THR A 157 11.03 -1.00 7.38
CA THR A 157 11.74 -0.22 6.37
C THR A 157 10.77 0.67 5.59
N SER A 158 11.21 1.90 5.29
CA SER A 158 10.46 2.87 4.49
C SER A 158 11.42 3.68 3.62
N VAL A 159 10.96 4.10 2.46
CA VAL A 159 11.71 4.98 1.56
C VAL A 159 12.05 6.34 2.20
N ALA A 160 11.31 6.75 3.21
CA ALA A 160 11.51 8.00 3.93
C ALA A 160 12.91 8.14 4.58
N ARG A 161 13.63 7.03 4.73
CA ARG A 161 15.03 7.03 5.21
C ARG A 161 16.03 7.44 4.12
N TYR A 162 15.68 7.31 2.82
CA TYR A 162 16.61 7.41 1.70
C TYR A 162 16.35 8.58 0.77
N THR A 163 15.22 9.25 0.91
CA THR A 163 14.87 10.46 0.16
C THR A 163 14.08 11.44 1.01
N LYS A 164 13.99 12.68 0.56
CA LYS A 164 13.04 13.68 1.10
C LYS A 164 11.87 13.94 0.16
N ASN A 165 11.85 13.27 -1.00
CA ASN A 165 10.77 13.38 -1.98
C ASN A 165 9.72 12.28 -1.74
N TYR A 166 9.05 12.26 -0.58
CA TYR A 166 8.08 11.22 -0.26
C TYR A 166 6.78 11.75 0.35
N ILE A 167 5.72 10.98 0.12
CA ILE A 167 4.43 11.05 0.80
C ILE A 167 4.07 9.63 1.25
N LEU A 168 3.92 9.42 2.55
CA LEU A 168 3.49 8.16 3.13
C LEU A 168 1.98 8.18 3.35
N LEU A 169 1.27 7.13 2.96
CA LEU A 169 -0.16 6.97 3.23
C LEU A 169 -0.35 5.98 4.38
N VAL A 170 -0.67 6.48 5.57
CA VAL A 170 -0.82 5.68 6.80
C VAL A 170 -2.29 5.58 7.16
N SER A 171 -2.86 4.39 7.08
CA SER A 171 -4.30 4.17 7.24
C SER A 171 -4.63 3.42 8.52
N GLY A 172 -5.60 3.92 9.30
CA GLY A 172 -6.18 3.16 10.42
C GLY A 172 -7.00 1.94 9.97
N SER A 173 -7.31 1.83 8.66
CA SER A 173 -8.24 0.82 8.13
C SER A 173 -7.82 -0.62 8.41
N LYS A 174 -6.52 -0.94 8.34
CA LYS A 174 -5.99 -2.30 8.47
C LYS A 174 -5.21 -2.50 9.76
N ILE A 175 -4.35 -1.54 10.09
CA ILE A 175 -3.51 -1.64 11.31
C ILE A 175 -4.35 -1.64 12.61
N PHE A 176 -5.52 -0.97 12.61
CA PHE A 176 -6.42 -0.90 13.77
C PHE A 176 -7.82 -1.42 13.48
N SER A 177 -8.03 -2.17 12.39
CA SER A 177 -9.37 -2.63 11.96
C SER A 177 -10.43 -1.51 11.89
N TYR A 178 -10.01 -0.28 11.58
CA TYR A 178 -10.81 0.94 11.66
C TYR A 178 -11.30 1.43 10.29
N ALA A 179 -11.55 0.49 9.37
CA ALA A 179 -11.86 0.78 7.97
C ALA A 179 -13.16 1.58 7.76
N GLY A 180 -14.17 1.33 8.59
CA GLY A 180 -15.49 1.98 8.48
C GLY A 180 -15.49 3.48 8.77
N GLN A 181 -14.53 3.96 9.55
CA GLN A 181 -14.47 5.37 9.98
C GLN A 181 -13.80 6.30 8.96
N ARG A 182 -13.27 5.77 7.89
CA ARG A 182 -12.71 6.51 6.76
C ARG A 182 -11.67 7.56 7.19
N ILE A 183 -10.66 7.14 7.94
CA ILE A 183 -9.60 8.03 8.43
C ILE A 183 -8.21 7.46 8.13
N ALA A 184 -7.32 8.31 7.64
CA ALA A 184 -5.92 8.04 7.40
C ALA A 184 -5.11 9.34 7.55
N VAL A 185 -3.79 9.24 7.41
CA VAL A 185 -2.86 10.35 7.37
C VAL A 185 -2.02 10.27 6.11
N ALA A 186 -1.95 11.35 5.34
CA ALA A 186 -0.91 11.58 4.36
C ALA A 186 0.25 12.30 5.06
N ALA A 187 1.38 11.61 5.20
CA ALA A 187 2.56 12.16 5.88
C ALA A 187 3.59 12.60 4.83
N ILE A 188 3.75 13.90 4.67
CA ILE A 188 4.61 14.55 3.69
C ILE A 188 5.92 14.93 4.38
N SER A 189 7.07 14.63 3.78
CA SER A 189 8.35 15.06 4.33
C SER A 189 8.42 16.58 4.54
N ASP A 190 9.11 17.04 5.57
CA ASP A 190 9.20 18.48 5.87
C ASP A 190 9.81 19.28 4.73
N THR A 191 10.76 18.71 4.01
CA THR A 191 11.38 19.32 2.84
C THR A 191 10.37 19.49 1.70
N LEU A 192 9.65 18.41 1.37
CA LEU A 192 8.66 18.43 0.30
C LEU A 192 7.45 19.31 0.67
N PHE A 193 7.00 19.28 1.92
CA PHE A 193 5.89 20.10 2.42
C PHE A 193 6.13 21.61 2.20
N ARG A 194 7.36 22.07 2.45
CA ARG A 194 7.77 23.49 2.32
C ARG A 194 8.18 23.89 0.92
N ARG A 195 8.38 22.91 0.02
CA ARG A 195 8.89 23.17 -1.31
C ARG A 195 7.90 23.99 -2.14
N GLU A 196 8.44 25.04 -2.80
CA GLU A 196 7.69 25.93 -3.69
C GLU A 196 7.67 25.38 -5.12
N TYR A 197 6.50 25.43 -5.72
CA TYR A 197 6.26 25.03 -7.12
C TYR A 197 5.63 26.18 -7.91
N PRO A 198 6.34 26.74 -8.90
CA PRO A 198 5.82 27.86 -9.71
C PRO A 198 4.51 27.54 -10.42
N ALA A 199 4.29 26.30 -10.82
CA ALA A 199 3.04 25.87 -11.46
C ALA A 199 1.83 25.99 -10.51
N LEU A 200 2.00 25.59 -9.25
CA LEU A 200 0.95 25.75 -8.23
C LEU A 200 0.65 27.22 -7.95
N ARG A 201 1.70 28.04 -7.82
CA ARG A 201 1.54 29.49 -7.61
C ARG A 201 0.80 30.15 -8.76
N ARG A 202 1.14 29.86 -10.00
CA ARG A 202 0.43 30.41 -11.17
C ARG A 202 -1.04 30.01 -11.22
N ARG A 203 -1.34 28.77 -10.83
CA ARG A 203 -2.70 28.21 -10.98
C ARG A 203 -3.60 28.52 -9.78
N TYR A 204 -3.06 28.47 -8.56
CA TYR A 204 -3.84 28.52 -7.33
C TYR A 204 -3.48 29.69 -6.40
N ASN A 205 -2.52 30.53 -6.78
CA ASN A 205 -1.95 31.58 -5.94
C ASN A 205 -1.31 31.07 -4.64
N ILE A 206 -1.05 29.75 -4.57
CA ILE A 206 -0.39 29.05 -3.45
C ILE A 206 0.76 28.24 -4.06
N GLY A 207 2.01 28.54 -3.68
CA GLY A 207 3.19 27.87 -4.26
C GLY A 207 3.68 26.68 -3.44
N ARG A 208 3.57 26.71 -2.12
CA ARG A 208 4.03 25.62 -1.27
C ARG A 208 3.18 24.37 -1.45
N LEU A 209 3.84 23.23 -1.64
CA LEU A 209 3.16 21.96 -1.85
C LEU A 209 2.19 21.62 -0.71
N GLY A 210 2.66 21.69 0.54
CA GLY A 210 1.83 21.34 1.70
C GLY A 210 0.61 22.23 1.86
N ASP A 211 0.78 23.54 1.64
CA ASP A 211 -0.32 24.50 1.70
C ASP A 211 -1.35 24.25 0.58
N ALA A 212 -0.89 23.99 -0.63
CA ALA A 212 -1.76 23.62 -1.76
C ALA A 212 -2.49 22.31 -1.50
N TYR A 213 -1.78 21.30 -0.95
CA TYR A 213 -2.39 20.01 -0.59
C TYR A 213 -3.59 20.21 0.35
N VAL A 214 -3.41 21.01 1.40
CA VAL A 214 -4.46 21.24 2.42
C VAL A 214 -5.53 22.21 1.93
N LEU A 215 -5.13 23.42 1.49
CA LEU A 215 -6.05 24.55 1.28
C LEU A 215 -6.73 24.52 -0.10
N VAL A 216 -6.16 23.80 -1.07
CA VAL A 216 -6.75 23.68 -2.41
C VAL A 216 -7.37 22.30 -2.57
N PHE A 217 -6.55 21.26 -2.56
CA PHE A 217 -6.97 19.93 -3.01
C PHE A 217 -7.86 19.20 -1.99
N LEU A 218 -7.45 19.14 -0.72
CA LEU A 218 -8.26 18.47 0.30
C LEU A 218 -9.49 19.30 0.67
N TYR A 219 -9.34 20.63 0.79
CA TYR A 219 -10.47 21.49 1.11
C TYR A 219 -11.57 21.39 0.05
N ALA A 220 -11.21 21.42 -1.24
CA ALA A 220 -12.17 21.25 -2.33
C ALA A 220 -12.79 19.85 -2.39
N ALA A 221 -12.07 18.81 -1.95
CA ALA A 221 -12.54 17.42 -2.02
C ALA A 221 -13.49 17.04 -0.88
N SER A 222 -13.30 17.58 0.33
CA SER A 222 -14.09 17.16 1.50
C SER A 222 -14.23 18.22 2.59
N SER A 223 -13.61 19.39 2.44
CA SER A 223 -13.54 20.43 3.50
C SER A 223 -12.89 19.97 4.83
N GLY A 224 -12.44 18.73 4.89
CA GLY A 224 -11.79 18.14 6.07
C GLY A 224 -12.22 16.68 6.33
N THR A 225 -11.92 16.19 7.52
CA THR A 225 -12.26 14.84 7.97
C THR A 225 -13.07 14.88 9.26
N SER A 226 -13.84 13.83 9.55
CA SER A 226 -14.62 13.71 10.78
C SER A 226 -13.76 13.89 12.03
N HIS A 227 -14.14 14.79 12.94
CA HIS A 227 -13.43 15.04 14.19
C HIS A 227 -13.42 13.80 15.10
N SER A 228 -14.53 13.09 15.22
CA SER A 228 -14.59 11.86 16.03
C SER A 228 -13.61 10.80 15.53
N ALA A 229 -13.51 10.60 14.20
CA ALA A 229 -12.56 9.69 13.60
C ALA A 229 -11.11 10.13 13.82
N GLN A 230 -10.83 11.45 13.78
CA GLN A 230 -9.50 12.00 14.08
C GLN A 230 -9.10 11.76 15.53
N HIS A 231 -9.99 12.00 16.49
CA HIS A 231 -9.71 11.78 17.91
C HIS A 231 -9.47 10.31 18.22
N ALA A 232 -10.28 9.42 17.65
CA ALA A 232 -10.12 7.99 17.85
C ALA A 232 -8.80 7.46 17.24
N LEU A 233 -8.46 7.87 16.00
CA LEU A 233 -7.17 7.49 15.41
C LEU A 233 -5.98 8.05 16.19
N ALA A 234 -6.09 9.29 16.71
CA ALA A 234 -5.07 9.88 17.57
C ALA A 234 -4.85 9.06 18.85
N ALA A 235 -5.94 8.61 19.48
CA ALA A 235 -5.87 7.77 20.68
C ALA A 235 -5.20 6.40 20.37
N MET A 236 -5.54 5.77 19.25
CA MET A 236 -4.90 4.52 18.82
C MET A 236 -3.41 4.70 18.50
N PHE A 237 -3.02 5.76 17.80
CA PHE A 237 -1.62 6.07 17.55
C PHE A 237 -0.84 6.31 18.86
N ARG A 238 -1.44 7.02 19.81
CA ARG A 238 -0.85 7.25 21.13
C ARG A 238 -0.66 5.92 21.87
N ALA A 239 -1.72 5.15 22.04
CA ALA A 239 -1.68 3.87 22.75
C ALA A 239 -0.66 2.90 22.14
N ALA A 240 -0.56 2.83 20.80
CA ALA A 240 0.45 2.04 20.13
C ALA A 240 1.88 2.56 20.41
N ALA A 241 2.10 3.87 20.34
CA ALA A 241 3.41 4.47 20.62
C ALA A 241 3.79 4.45 22.11
N ASP A 242 2.82 4.34 23.02
CA ASP A 242 3.03 4.15 24.46
C ASP A 242 3.26 2.67 24.83
N GLY A 243 3.09 1.74 23.86
CA GLY A 243 3.18 0.29 24.11
C GLY A 243 1.95 -0.29 24.80
N GLU A 244 0.87 0.47 24.92
CA GLU A 244 -0.41 0.03 25.52
C GLU A 244 -1.28 -0.77 24.54
N LEU A 245 -1.06 -0.62 23.22
CA LEU A 245 -1.78 -1.31 22.15
C LEU A 245 -0.80 -2.05 21.25
N ASP A 246 -0.74 -3.38 21.37
CA ASP A 246 0.01 -4.27 20.47
C ASP A 246 -0.82 -4.57 19.20
N PHE A 247 -0.94 -3.60 18.31
CA PHE A 247 -1.68 -3.77 17.05
C PHE A 247 -1.03 -4.79 16.11
N VAL A 248 0.28 -5.03 16.22
CA VAL A 248 1.00 -6.01 15.40
C VAL A 248 0.68 -7.42 15.88
N GLY A 249 0.70 -7.66 17.18
CA GLY A 249 0.29 -8.91 17.79
C GLY A 249 -1.16 -9.26 17.45
N GLU A 250 -2.09 -8.31 17.58
CA GLU A 250 -3.49 -8.50 17.19
C GLU A 250 -3.64 -8.82 15.70
N ALA A 251 -2.91 -8.12 14.81
CA ALA A 251 -2.95 -8.36 13.36
C ALA A 251 -2.29 -9.69 12.96
N SER A 252 -1.46 -10.31 13.81
CA SER A 252 -0.82 -11.61 13.53
C SER A 252 -1.81 -12.75 13.33
N GLU A 253 -3.04 -12.60 13.82
CA GLU A 253 -4.15 -13.52 13.56
C GLU A 253 -4.42 -13.66 12.05
N TYR A 254 -4.22 -12.61 11.25
CA TYR A 254 -4.33 -12.71 9.80
C TYR A 254 -3.28 -13.65 9.20
N ALA A 255 -2.08 -13.69 9.75
CA ALA A 255 -1.05 -14.64 9.31
C ALA A 255 -1.46 -16.10 9.63
N ARG A 256 -2.04 -16.35 10.80
CA ARG A 256 -2.57 -17.67 11.15
C ARG A 256 -3.67 -18.12 10.18
N ARG A 257 -4.63 -17.25 9.87
CA ARG A 257 -5.70 -17.51 8.91
C ARG A 257 -5.17 -17.76 7.51
N ALA A 258 -4.18 -16.97 7.06
CA ALA A 258 -3.53 -17.16 5.77
C ALA A 258 -2.87 -18.54 5.67
N ARG A 259 -2.11 -18.96 6.69
CA ARG A 259 -1.49 -20.29 6.74
C ARG A 259 -2.50 -21.42 6.62
N LEU A 260 -3.64 -21.32 7.32
CA LEU A 260 -4.69 -22.34 7.27
C LEU A 260 -5.34 -22.41 5.88
N THR A 261 -5.78 -21.26 5.37
CA THR A 261 -6.47 -21.22 4.05
C THR A 261 -5.53 -21.53 2.89
N LYS A 262 -4.25 -21.12 2.94
CA LYS A 262 -3.24 -21.55 1.95
C LYS A 262 -3.11 -23.07 1.87
N LYS A 263 -3.06 -23.76 3.04
CA LYS A 263 -3.00 -25.22 3.07
C LYS A 263 -4.21 -25.86 2.38
N THR A 264 -5.40 -25.29 2.57
CA THR A 264 -6.62 -25.75 1.91
C THR A 264 -6.52 -25.59 0.40
N PHE A 265 -6.13 -24.42 -0.11
CA PHE A 265 -5.95 -24.22 -1.56
C PHE A 265 -4.91 -25.16 -2.16
N LEU A 266 -3.74 -25.31 -1.53
CA LEU A 266 -2.67 -26.18 -2.00
C LEU A 266 -3.08 -27.65 -2.04
N ARG A 267 -3.85 -28.13 -1.05
CA ARG A 267 -4.38 -29.51 -1.00
C ARG A 267 -5.29 -29.83 -2.18
N HIS A 268 -5.98 -28.84 -2.70
CA HIS A 268 -6.89 -28.97 -3.84
C HIS A 268 -6.29 -28.55 -5.18
N GLY A 269 -4.96 -28.60 -5.31
CA GLY A 269 -4.24 -28.45 -6.58
C GLY A 269 -3.98 -27.02 -7.03
N PHE A 270 -4.27 -26.03 -6.19
CA PHE A 270 -3.87 -24.65 -6.45
C PHE A 270 -2.37 -24.45 -6.21
N ARG A 271 -1.81 -23.44 -6.83
CA ARG A 271 -0.44 -22.97 -6.56
C ARG A 271 -0.48 -21.55 -5.99
N ILE A 272 0.53 -21.17 -5.22
CA ILE A 272 0.75 -19.77 -4.84
C ILE A 272 1.40 -19.07 -6.04
N VAL A 273 0.86 -17.91 -6.46
CA VAL A 273 1.35 -17.17 -7.63
C VAL A 273 2.59 -16.37 -7.29
N TYR A 274 2.48 -15.48 -6.29
CA TYR A 274 3.62 -14.76 -5.72
C TYR A 274 4.07 -15.53 -4.47
N ASP A 275 4.93 -16.54 -4.66
CA ASP A 275 5.34 -17.46 -3.58
C ASP A 275 6.67 -17.08 -2.94
N LYS A 276 7.50 -16.30 -3.65
CA LYS A 276 8.84 -15.91 -3.23
C LYS A 276 8.97 -14.41 -2.97
N ASP A 277 9.68 -14.10 -1.92
CA ASP A 277 10.17 -12.78 -1.57
C ASP A 277 11.70 -12.84 -1.47
N ARG A 278 12.39 -12.66 -2.61
CA ARG A 278 13.86 -12.81 -2.75
C ARG A 278 14.39 -14.21 -2.33
N GLY A 279 13.75 -15.26 -2.81
CA GLY A 279 14.16 -16.63 -2.53
C GLY A 279 13.59 -17.22 -1.23
N GLU A 280 13.13 -16.38 -0.30
CA GLU A 280 12.35 -16.81 0.86
C GLU A 280 10.87 -16.88 0.52
N GLN A 281 10.09 -17.57 1.34
CA GLN A 281 8.64 -17.55 1.19
C GLN A 281 8.10 -16.17 1.58
N VAL A 282 7.09 -15.69 0.84
CA VAL A 282 6.35 -14.47 1.24
C VAL A 282 5.79 -14.63 2.64
N SER A 283 5.81 -13.55 3.40
CA SER A 283 5.15 -13.49 4.70
C SER A 283 3.67 -13.86 4.57
N ASP A 284 3.14 -14.56 5.56
CA ASP A 284 1.70 -14.73 5.69
C ASP A 284 1.09 -13.44 6.23
N GLY A 285 -0.09 -13.07 5.72
CA GLY A 285 -0.74 -11.84 6.17
C GLY A 285 -2.18 -11.71 5.69
N PHE A 286 -2.58 -10.50 5.40
CA PHE A 286 -3.96 -10.16 5.05
C PHE A 286 -4.41 -10.77 3.71
N PHE A 287 -3.45 -10.89 2.77
CA PHE A 287 -3.67 -11.42 1.43
C PHE A 287 -2.61 -12.45 1.06
N TYR A 288 -2.98 -13.28 0.12
CA TYR A 288 -2.07 -14.10 -0.69
C TYR A 288 -2.71 -14.35 -2.05
N THR A 289 -1.95 -14.94 -2.96
CA THR A 289 -2.37 -15.09 -4.36
C THR A 289 -2.31 -16.55 -4.78
N VAL A 290 -3.36 -17.01 -5.45
CA VAL A 290 -3.43 -18.39 -5.93
C VAL A 290 -3.79 -18.46 -7.41
N GLY A 291 -3.27 -19.48 -8.10
CA GLY A 291 -3.62 -19.85 -9.45
C GLY A 291 -3.98 -21.35 -9.54
N TYR A 292 -4.65 -21.75 -10.59
CA TYR A 292 -5.04 -23.14 -10.82
C TYR A 292 -4.78 -23.54 -12.26
N GLY A 293 -4.02 -24.62 -12.47
CA GLY A 293 -3.67 -25.10 -13.80
C GLY A 293 -3.16 -23.99 -14.73
N ALA A 294 -3.68 -23.95 -15.95
CA ALA A 294 -3.40 -22.91 -16.94
C ALA A 294 -4.49 -21.81 -16.99
N MET A 295 -5.45 -21.80 -16.07
CA MET A 295 -6.54 -20.83 -16.07
C MET A 295 -6.03 -19.40 -15.97
N THR A 296 -6.58 -18.52 -16.80
CA THR A 296 -6.39 -17.07 -16.67
C THR A 296 -7.06 -16.55 -15.39
N SER A 297 -6.72 -15.34 -14.99
CA SER A 297 -7.35 -14.73 -13.81
C SER A 297 -8.88 -14.59 -13.94
N ALA A 298 -9.37 -14.35 -15.15
CA ALA A 298 -10.81 -14.19 -15.42
C ALA A 298 -11.52 -15.54 -15.36
N GLU A 299 -10.98 -16.57 -16.01
CA GLU A 299 -11.54 -17.92 -15.98
C GLU A 299 -11.59 -18.46 -14.54
N LEU A 300 -10.47 -18.39 -13.81
CA LEU A 300 -10.41 -18.88 -12.43
C LEU A 300 -11.41 -18.16 -11.52
N LEU A 301 -11.54 -16.83 -11.65
CA LEU A 301 -12.50 -16.07 -10.86
C LEU A 301 -13.95 -16.47 -11.19
N SER A 302 -14.28 -16.60 -12.49
CA SER A 302 -15.63 -16.98 -12.94
C SER A 302 -16.01 -18.37 -12.47
N GLU A 303 -15.09 -19.33 -12.60
CA GLU A 303 -15.32 -20.70 -12.12
C GLU A 303 -15.50 -20.74 -10.59
N LEU A 304 -14.62 -20.12 -9.82
CA LEU A 304 -14.71 -20.11 -8.36
C LEU A 304 -16.01 -19.49 -7.84
N LEU A 305 -16.57 -18.50 -8.55
CA LEU A 305 -17.86 -17.91 -8.20
C LEU A 305 -19.01 -18.92 -8.26
N LEU A 306 -18.97 -19.90 -9.19
CA LEU A 306 -19.98 -20.98 -9.28
C LEU A 306 -19.94 -21.87 -8.03
N TYR A 307 -18.81 -21.97 -7.37
CA TYR A 307 -18.64 -22.70 -6.10
C TYR A 307 -18.78 -21.79 -4.86
N GLY A 308 -19.21 -20.54 -5.06
CA GLY A 308 -19.43 -19.58 -3.97
C GLY A 308 -18.13 -19.03 -3.34
N VAL A 309 -17.00 -19.09 -4.06
CA VAL A 309 -15.73 -18.48 -3.64
C VAL A 309 -15.51 -17.18 -4.40
N CYS A 310 -15.64 -16.05 -3.69
CA CYS A 310 -15.45 -14.71 -4.27
C CYS A 310 -14.04 -14.18 -3.94
N ALA A 311 -13.37 -13.64 -4.93
CA ALA A 311 -12.00 -13.13 -4.82
C ALA A 311 -11.78 -11.91 -5.74
N ILE A 312 -10.54 -11.46 -5.90
CA ILE A 312 -10.18 -10.39 -6.84
C ILE A 312 -9.19 -10.94 -7.86
N SER A 313 -9.47 -10.71 -9.15
CA SER A 313 -8.59 -11.06 -10.25
C SER A 313 -7.24 -10.34 -10.13
N LEU A 314 -6.12 -11.05 -10.29
CA LEU A 314 -4.79 -10.45 -10.29
C LEU A 314 -4.60 -9.47 -11.45
N THR A 315 -5.23 -9.69 -12.59
CA THR A 315 -5.18 -8.74 -13.72
C THR A 315 -5.63 -7.33 -13.32
N SER A 316 -6.64 -7.23 -12.42
CA SER A 316 -7.11 -5.93 -11.94
C SER A 316 -6.09 -5.16 -11.10
N THR A 317 -5.09 -5.87 -10.56
CA THR A 317 -4.03 -5.29 -9.72
C THR A 317 -2.81 -4.84 -10.52
N GLY A 318 -2.83 -4.99 -11.85
CA GLY A 318 -1.68 -4.72 -12.71
C GLY A 318 -0.68 -5.87 -12.79
N SER A 319 -0.96 -7.00 -12.13
CA SER A 319 -0.16 -8.21 -12.21
C SER A 319 -0.06 -8.73 -13.65
N ARG A 320 1.12 -9.18 -14.01
CA ARG A 320 1.36 -9.95 -15.25
C ARG A 320 1.15 -11.45 -15.06
N GLN A 321 0.96 -11.89 -13.81
CA GLN A 321 0.69 -13.28 -13.46
C GLN A 321 -0.81 -13.56 -13.49
N HIS A 322 -1.19 -14.79 -13.81
CA HIS A 322 -2.57 -15.28 -13.76
C HIS A 322 -2.90 -15.87 -12.40
N GLY A 323 -4.09 -15.53 -11.88
CA GLY A 323 -4.60 -15.99 -10.60
C GLY A 323 -5.55 -14.99 -9.94
N ILE A 324 -5.83 -15.24 -8.68
CA ILE A 324 -6.70 -14.42 -7.85
C ILE A 324 -6.01 -14.04 -6.54
N ARG A 325 -6.44 -12.92 -5.95
CA ARG A 325 -6.08 -12.52 -4.58
C ARG A 325 -7.11 -13.05 -3.60
N VAL A 326 -6.67 -13.84 -2.65
CA VAL A 326 -7.46 -14.28 -1.50
C VAL A 326 -7.29 -13.30 -0.35
N CYS A 327 -8.40 -13.00 0.36
CA CYS A 327 -8.42 -12.16 1.55
C CYS A 327 -8.93 -12.97 2.74
N VAL A 328 -8.16 -12.98 3.85
CA VAL A 328 -8.49 -13.80 5.02
C VAL A 328 -9.19 -13.04 6.14
N SER A 329 -9.47 -11.75 5.95
CA SER A 329 -9.99 -10.88 7.02
C SER A 329 -11.32 -11.34 7.62
N GLN A 330 -12.16 -12.00 6.83
CA GLN A 330 -13.47 -12.50 7.26
C GLN A 330 -13.45 -13.99 7.64
N MET A 331 -12.31 -14.67 7.55
CA MET A 331 -12.16 -16.08 7.92
C MET A 331 -11.95 -16.21 9.43
N ASN A 332 -13.00 -15.98 10.22
CA ASN A 332 -12.91 -15.87 11.68
C ASN A 332 -13.72 -16.94 12.45
N ARG A 333 -14.44 -17.84 11.76
CA ARG A 333 -15.23 -18.91 12.35
C ARG A 333 -14.83 -20.27 11.75
N PRO A 334 -14.77 -21.34 12.55
CA PRO A 334 -14.41 -22.69 12.09
C PRO A 334 -15.21 -23.14 10.86
N GLU A 335 -16.52 -22.89 10.84
CA GLU A 335 -17.42 -23.32 9.77
C GLU A 335 -17.04 -22.69 8.40
N GLN A 336 -16.41 -21.52 8.41
CA GLN A 336 -15.96 -20.87 7.17
C GLN A 336 -14.76 -21.60 6.54
N PHE A 337 -13.87 -22.16 7.36
CA PHE A 337 -12.75 -22.98 6.88
C PHE A 337 -13.27 -24.33 6.34
N GLU A 338 -14.21 -24.97 7.02
CA GLU A 338 -14.84 -26.21 6.56
C GLU A 338 -15.59 -25.98 5.25
N MET A 339 -16.34 -24.88 5.15
CA MET A 339 -17.05 -24.51 3.93
C MET A 339 -16.08 -24.23 2.76
N LEU A 340 -14.97 -23.57 3.02
CA LEU A 340 -13.94 -23.34 2.00
C LEU A 340 -13.33 -24.67 1.53
N GLU A 341 -12.98 -25.56 2.46
CA GLU A 341 -12.44 -26.89 2.15
C GLU A 341 -13.39 -27.67 1.23
N GLU A 342 -14.67 -27.74 1.56
CA GLU A 342 -15.68 -28.46 0.77
C GLU A 342 -15.87 -27.85 -0.62
N ARG A 343 -15.93 -26.52 -0.73
CA ARG A 343 -16.07 -25.83 -2.02
C ARG A 343 -14.89 -26.07 -2.94
N LEU A 344 -13.68 -26.01 -2.41
CA LEU A 344 -12.45 -26.25 -3.19
C LEU A 344 -12.28 -27.73 -3.53
N ARG A 345 -12.74 -28.65 -2.69
CA ARG A 345 -12.78 -30.08 -2.99
C ARG A 345 -13.66 -30.35 -4.22
N VAL A 346 -14.91 -29.87 -4.21
CA VAL A 346 -15.85 -30.05 -5.33
C VAL A 346 -15.33 -29.36 -6.59
N PHE A 347 -14.76 -28.14 -6.46
CA PHE A 347 -14.10 -27.46 -7.57
C PHE A 347 -13.01 -28.34 -8.20
N ALA A 348 -12.09 -28.85 -7.39
CA ALA A 348 -10.98 -29.67 -7.90
C ALA A 348 -11.41 -30.99 -8.53
N GLU A 349 -12.49 -31.60 -8.03
CA GLU A 349 -13.07 -32.83 -8.62
C GLU A 349 -13.62 -32.59 -10.02
N ASN A 350 -14.22 -31.41 -10.25
CA ASN A 350 -14.81 -31.04 -11.54
C ASN A 350 -13.78 -30.49 -12.56
N HIS A 351 -12.54 -30.26 -12.12
CA HIS A 351 -11.48 -29.67 -12.97
C HIS A 351 -10.21 -30.55 -13.04
N LYS A 352 -10.37 -31.88 -12.85
CA LYS A 352 -9.28 -32.86 -13.00
C LYS A 352 -8.91 -33.10 -14.45
#